data_d72902594da358a3d844b9a7e2b1cb02
#
_entry.id   d72902594da358a3d844b9a7e2b1cb02
#
_cell.length_a   1.000
_cell.length_b   1.000
_cell.length_c   1.000
_cell.angle_alpha   90.00
_cell.angle_beta   90.00
_cell.angle_gamma   90.00
#
_symmetry.space_group_name_H-M   'P 1'
#
loop_
_entity.id
_entity.type
_entity.pdbx_description
1 polymer ?
#
loop_
_entity_poly.entity_id
_entity_poly.type
_entity_poly.pdbx_seq_one_letter_code
_entity_poly.pdbx_strand_id
1 'polypeptide(L)'
;MTDTPKETLLFVDDEESILEVASEYFRAKGYHILTAENGRIAVDIIAKEKIDCCFTDINMPEMDGLELAEYIRTVDNTIPVIIMTGYPSLDNTIRTLKNGVVDFLIKPVNLNQLEICVKRVMRERQLFINNIFLTKEVEGKQRLENLNRELTYKVEEVNTLNRIMTDFTTIDSSFDLFKRVVDLSTELTRADEACFYVINEAIQRPVQVARSVAGGNGNLQKQVDRPTAADHVPCTGGMDISQLILDNCNEDKPLLIHENSSIQGLPADIQSMMLVPLNIRKKVFGVLAVSVLDGDVRFSEKDLYYMSFMTNKAAYAIENIALYENIYENLFATLYAFVGVIEARDPYTEQHSNRVTQIAIALCRAMGGSQEEQDILNVAGQLHDIGKIGIRDDILLKPGRLTDEEFRLIKEHPVIGANIVERLGLWDREKNIIRCHHERFDGNGYPDGLAGEAIPMLGRILSVADVYDAIASDRAYRKRMEESRILQIMYDGSGTQFDPDVIDTFRSLYDQDVLKKIIETTP
;
A
#
# COMPACT_ATOMS: atom_id res chain seq x y z
N MET A 1 55.45 17.65 -31.07
CA MET A 1 54.81 18.87 -30.54
C MET A 1 53.93 19.39 -31.65
N THR A 2 52.67 19.12 -31.61
CA THR A 2 51.69 19.62 -32.57
C THR A 2 51.48 21.10 -32.27
N ASP A 3 52.01 21.95 -33.16
CA ASP A 3 51.87 23.38 -33.16
C ASP A 3 50.37 23.68 -33.38
N THR A 4 49.58 23.80 -32.29
CA THR A 4 48.27 24.40 -32.40
C THR A 4 48.50 25.88 -32.73
N PRO A 5 47.90 26.39 -33.81
CA PRO A 5 48.03 27.80 -34.14
C PRO A 5 47.56 28.61 -32.91
N LYS A 6 48.39 29.60 -32.54
CA LYS A 6 47.92 30.62 -31.59
C LYS A 6 46.64 31.28 -32.16
N GLU A 7 45.99 32.06 -31.31
CA GLU A 7 44.75 32.75 -31.58
C GLU A 7 44.74 33.46 -32.96
N THR A 8 43.56 33.61 -33.53
CA THR A 8 43.37 34.26 -34.83
C THR A 8 43.09 35.76 -34.61
N LEU A 9 43.96 36.58 -35.15
CA LEU A 9 43.83 38.03 -35.11
C LEU A 9 43.39 38.54 -36.49
N LEU A 10 42.35 39.42 -36.52
CA LEU A 10 41.90 40.11 -37.70
C LEU A 10 42.39 41.55 -37.63
N PHE A 11 43.17 41.97 -38.67
CA PHE A 11 43.59 43.37 -38.86
C PHE A 11 42.81 43.98 -40.01
N VAL A 12 42.20 45.16 -39.76
CA VAL A 12 41.37 45.85 -40.71
C VAL A 12 41.89 47.29 -40.85
N ASP A 13 42.42 47.62 -42.00
CA ASP A 13 43.02 48.96 -42.30
C ASP A 13 43.02 49.14 -43.80
N ASP A 14 42.74 50.37 -44.30
CA ASP A 14 42.75 50.70 -45.72
C ASP A 14 44.17 50.93 -46.25
N GLU A 15 45.16 51.05 -45.38
CA GLU A 15 46.57 51.10 -45.70
C GLU A 15 47.22 49.73 -45.80
N GLU A 16 47.42 49.18 -46.99
CA GLU A 16 48.03 47.85 -47.24
C GLU A 16 49.38 47.66 -46.51
N SER A 17 50.19 48.72 -46.48
CA SER A 17 51.48 48.69 -45.78
C SER A 17 51.40 48.36 -44.27
N ILE A 18 50.31 48.83 -43.60
CA ILE A 18 50.06 48.52 -42.17
C ILE A 18 49.68 47.08 -42.04
N LEU A 19 48.81 46.58 -42.89
CA LEU A 19 48.39 45.18 -42.90
C LEU A 19 49.54 44.21 -43.13
N GLU A 20 50.44 44.52 -44.06
CA GLU A 20 51.62 43.70 -44.35
C GLU A 20 52.56 43.60 -43.12
N VAL A 21 52.93 44.78 -42.57
CA VAL A 21 53.84 44.86 -41.42
C VAL A 21 53.26 44.15 -40.19
N ALA A 22 51.97 44.36 -39.87
CA ALA A 22 51.32 43.70 -38.77
C ALA A 22 51.23 42.18 -38.99
N SER A 23 50.89 41.76 -40.24
CA SER A 23 50.81 40.34 -40.59
C SER A 23 52.15 39.63 -40.47
N GLU A 24 53.21 40.20 -40.99
CA GLU A 24 54.55 39.60 -40.91
C GLU A 24 55.01 39.45 -39.45
N TYR A 25 54.84 40.50 -38.65
CA TYR A 25 55.24 40.50 -37.24
C TYR A 25 54.51 39.45 -36.40
N PHE A 26 53.15 39.40 -36.49
CA PHE A 26 52.38 38.51 -35.66
C PHE A 26 52.40 37.03 -36.15
N ARG A 27 52.54 36.79 -37.46
CA ARG A 27 52.80 35.48 -38.00
C ARG A 27 54.12 34.91 -37.48
N ALA A 28 55.18 35.74 -37.41
CA ALA A 28 56.46 35.32 -36.82
C ALA A 28 56.36 34.97 -35.33
N LYS A 29 55.33 35.51 -34.63
CA LYS A 29 55.02 35.19 -33.22
C LYS A 29 54.08 34.00 -33.07
N GLY A 30 53.64 33.36 -34.19
CA GLY A 30 52.83 32.16 -34.23
C GLY A 30 51.32 32.41 -34.18
N TYR A 31 50.83 33.64 -34.37
CA TYR A 31 49.40 33.93 -34.50
C TYR A 31 48.91 33.64 -35.91
N HIS A 32 47.64 33.23 -36.04
CA HIS A 32 46.97 33.19 -37.36
C HIS A 32 46.44 34.56 -37.67
N ILE A 33 46.84 35.11 -38.82
CA ILE A 33 46.53 36.51 -39.19
C ILE A 33 45.65 36.51 -40.43
N LEU A 34 44.50 37.18 -40.26
CA LEU A 34 43.58 37.58 -41.33
C LEU A 34 43.60 39.08 -41.51
N THR A 35 43.47 39.53 -42.72
CA THR A 35 43.49 40.97 -43.06
C THR A 35 42.30 41.34 -43.90
N ALA A 36 41.82 42.59 -43.75
CA ALA A 36 40.75 43.19 -44.55
C ALA A 36 41.08 44.64 -44.82
N GLU A 37 40.78 45.14 -46.02
CA GLU A 37 41.02 46.50 -46.44
C GLU A 37 39.92 47.49 -46.05
N ASN A 38 38.78 46.98 -45.57
CA ASN A 38 37.66 47.75 -45.05
C ASN A 38 36.75 46.86 -44.11
N GLY A 39 35.82 47.51 -43.42
CA GLY A 39 34.89 46.85 -42.53
C GLY A 39 33.96 45.84 -43.23
N ARG A 40 33.64 46.06 -44.52
CA ARG A 40 32.74 45.16 -45.26
C ARG A 40 33.38 43.80 -45.53
N ILE A 41 34.64 43.81 -45.96
CA ILE A 41 35.45 42.58 -46.14
C ILE A 41 35.64 41.88 -44.78
N ALA A 42 35.89 42.66 -43.74
CA ALA A 42 36.02 42.11 -42.38
C ALA A 42 34.76 41.37 -41.92
N VAL A 43 33.55 41.86 -42.19
CA VAL A 43 32.28 41.18 -41.91
C VAL A 43 32.22 39.81 -42.61
N ASP A 44 32.60 39.75 -43.90
CA ASP A 44 32.61 38.51 -44.68
C ASP A 44 33.61 37.46 -44.12
N ILE A 45 34.73 37.93 -43.56
CA ILE A 45 35.71 37.06 -42.88
C ILE A 45 35.17 36.54 -41.55
N ILE A 46 34.59 37.42 -40.73
CA ILE A 46 34.01 37.06 -39.42
C ILE A 46 32.88 36.04 -39.56
N ALA A 47 32.12 36.12 -40.65
CA ALA A 47 31.06 35.14 -40.94
C ALA A 47 31.58 33.73 -41.28
N LYS A 48 32.85 33.58 -41.71
CA LYS A 48 33.43 32.32 -42.20
C LYS A 48 34.50 31.75 -41.27
N GLU A 49 35.19 32.61 -40.58
CA GLU A 49 36.37 32.25 -39.78
C GLU A 49 36.17 32.64 -38.30
N LYS A 50 36.72 31.85 -37.42
CA LYS A 50 36.70 32.15 -35.99
C LYS A 50 37.77 33.18 -35.65
N ILE A 51 37.34 34.36 -35.19
CA ILE A 51 38.22 35.44 -34.80
C ILE A 51 38.34 35.51 -33.29
N ASP A 52 39.57 35.65 -32.77
CA ASP A 52 39.83 35.79 -31.37
C ASP A 52 40.03 37.24 -30.93
N CYS A 53 40.47 38.13 -31.84
CA CYS A 53 40.62 39.55 -31.59
C CYS A 53 40.59 40.30 -32.92
N CYS A 54 39.96 41.50 -32.97
CA CYS A 54 39.91 42.36 -34.12
C CYS A 54 40.60 43.69 -33.83
N PHE A 55 41.53 44.08 -34.71
CA PHE A 55 42.13 45.41 -34.77
C PHE A 55 41.58 46.14 -35.98
N THR A 56 41.06 47.33 -35.83
CA THR A 56 40.46 48.07 -36.93
C THR A 56 40.84 49.52 -36.90
N ASP A 57 41.14 50.12 -38.05
CA ASP A 57 41.18 51.56 -38.16
C ASP A 57 39.76 52.16 -38.08
N ILE A 58 39.66 53.40 -37.64
CA ILE A 58 38.36 54.14 -37.63
C ILE A 58 37.93 54.51 -39.03
N ASN A 59 38.82 55.14 -39.77
CA ASN A 59 38.46 55.82 -41.02
C ASN A 59 38.77 54.91 -42.22
N MET A 60 37.80 54.11 -42.61
CA MET A 60 37.94 53.25 -43.78
C MET A 60 36.76 53.45 -44.76
N PRO A 61 36.95 53.15 -46.04
CA PRO A 61 35.87 53.20 -47.00
C PRO A 61 34.83 52.11 -46.79
N GLU A 62 33.61 52.31 -47.30
CA GLU A 62 32.46 51.39 -47.28
C GLU A 62 31.84 51.15 -45.88
N MET A 63 32.63 50.79 -44.92
CA MET A 63 32.22 50.54 -43.52
C MET A 63 33.34 50.95 -42.60
N ASP A 64 33.07 51.84 -41.69
CA ASP A 64 34.06 52.37 -40.76
C ASP A 64 34.31 51.38 -39.60
N GLY A 65 35.40 51.65 -38.85
CA GLY A 65 35.78 50.73 -37.73
C GLY A 65 34.82 50.74 -36.55
N LEU A 66 34.04 51.79 -36.34
CA LEU A 66 33.03 51.85 -35.30
C LEU A 66 31.78 51.07 -35.69
N GLU A 67 31.38 51.14 -36.97
CA GLU A 67 30.29 50.30 -37.51
C GLU A 67 30.67 48.83 -37.46
N LEU A 68 31.92 48.48 -37.78
CA LEU A 68 32.44 47.11 -37.65
C LEU A 68 32.41 46.63 -36.21
N ALA A 69 32.83 47.46 -35.23
CA ALA A 69 32.78 47.10 -33.80
C ALA A 69 31.36 46.85 -33.32
N GLU A 70 30.40 47.65 -33.74
CA GLU A 70 28.98 47.48 -33.42
C GLU A 70 28.44 46.15 -34.01
N TYR A 71 28.79 45.83 -35.26
CA TYR A 71 28.45 44.55 -35.87
C TYR A 71 29.01 43.36 -35.12
N ILE A 72 30.33 43.38 -34.77
CA ILE A 72 30.97 42.30 -34.02
C ILE A 72 30.26 42.07 -32.67
N ARG A 73 29.91 43.14 -31.95
CA ARG A 73 29.19 43.06 -30.70
C ARG A 73 27.84 42.39 -30.79
N THR A 74 27.14 42.57 -31.92
CA THR A 74 25.82 41.95 -32.12
C THR A 74 25.93 40.47 -32.48
N VAL A 75 26.98 40.08 -33.20
CA VAL A 75 27.19 38.68 -33.64
C VAL A 75 27.90 37.85 -32.60
N ASP A 76 28.99 38.34 -32.02
CA ASP A 76 29.75 37.69 -30.96
C ASP A 76 30.40 38.72 -30.03
N ASN A 77 29.77 39.00 -28.90
CA ASN A 77 30.28 39.96 -27.92
C ASN A 77 31.51 39.45 -27.14
N THR A 78 32.01 38.27 -27.41
CA THR A 78 33.24 37.76 -26.83
C THR A 78 34.48 38.09 -27.64
N ILE A 79 34.34 38.61 -28.87
CA ILE A 79 35.45 39.06 -29.72
C ILE A 79 35.83 40.48 -29.30
N PRO A 80 37.00 40.70 -28.70
CA PRO A 80 37.46 42.01 -28.35
C PRO A 80 37.85 42.80 -29.62
N VAL A 81 37.40 44.05 -29.69
CA VAL A 81 37.74 44.97 -30.77
C VAL A 81 38.64 46.05 -30.23
N ILE A 82 39.76 46.27 -30.90
CA ILE A 82 40.73 47.34 -30.62
C ILE A 82 40.76 48.30 -31.80
N ILE A 83 40.57 49.57 -31.51
CA ILE A 83 40.58 50.61 -32.55
C ILE A 83 41.98 51.20 -32.64
N MET A 84 42.46 51.37 -33.90
CA MET A 84 43.67 52.09 -34.23
C MET A 84 43.30 53.44 -34.86
N THR A 85 43.80 54.57 -34.34
CA THR A 85 43.40 55.90 -34.83
C THR A 85 44.56 56.91 -34.86
N GLY A 86 44.61 57.75 -35.89
CA GLY A 86 45.60 58.85 -35.99
C GLY A 86 45.19 60.06 -35.20
N TYR A 87 43.93 60.27 -34.86
CA TYR A 87 43.41 61.46 -34.19
C TYR A 87 42.38 61.08 -33.08
N PRO A 88 42.79 60.98 -31.84
CA PRO A 88 41.85 60.79 -30.79
C PRO A 88 41.02 62.05 -30.54
N SER A 89 39.75 62.05 -30.90
CA SER A 89 38.79 63.11 -30.52
C SER A 89 37.97 62.62 -29.32
N LEU A 90 37.50 63.56 -28.48
CA LEU A 90 36.68 63.22 -27.29
C LEU A 90 35.36 62.51 -27.71
N ASP A 91 34.77 62.96 -28.84
CA ASP A 91 33.55 62.37 -29.41
C ASP A 91 33.75 60.88 -29.84
N ASN A 92 34.90 60.64 -30.53
CA ASN A 92 35.24 59.27 -30.93
C ASN A 92 35.49 58.35 -29.73
N THR A 93 36.11 58.84 -28.67
CA THR A 93 36.35 58.06 -27.45
C THR A 93 35.06 57.68 -26.74
N ILE A 94 34.07 58.56 -26.69
CA ILE A 94 32.75 58.28 -26.10
C ILE A 94 31.96 57.29 -26.95
N ARG A 95 31.99 57.41 -28.28
CA ARG A 95 31.36 56.43 -29.18
C ARG A 95 32.01 55.05 -29.11
N THR A 96 33.33 55.02 -29.01
CA THR A 96 34.13 53.81 -28.87
C THR A 96 33.74 53.00 -27.64
N LEU A 97 33.62 53.66 -26.47
CA LEU A 97 33.17 52.98 -25.22
C LEU A 97 31.74 52.46 -25.30
N LYS A 98 30.85 53.11 -26.03
CA LYS A 98 29.46 52.66 -26.22
C LYS A 98 29.33 51.43 -27.13
N ASN A 99 30.24 51.28 -28.10
CA ASN A 99 30.19 50.25 -29.14
C ASN A 99 30.94 48.94 -28.78
N GLY A 100 31.36 48.75 -27.52
CA GLY A 100 31.97 47.49 -27.07
C GLY A 100 33.46 47.36 -27.45
N VAL A 101 34.12 48.46 -27.82
CA VAL A 101 35.56 48.50 -28.06
C VAL A 101 36.30 48.35 -26.71
N VAL A 102 37.25 47.42 -26.67
CA VAL A 102 37.97 47.09 -25.44
C VAL A 102 39.14 48.03 -25.19
N ASP A 103 39.77 48.53 -26.29
CA ASP A 103 40.90 49.45 -26.23
C ASP A 103 41.08 50.27 -27.51
N PHE A 104 41.91 51.32 -27.44
CA PHE A 104 42.29 52.10 -28.61
C PHE A 104 43.81 52.35 -28.61
N LEU A 105 44.39 52.41 -29.80
CA LEU A 105 45.80 52.63 -30.02
C LEU A 105 45.96 53.84 -30.96
N ILE A 106 46.92 54.71 -30.63
CA ILE A 106 47.18 55.92 -31.41
C ILE A 106 48.25 55.64 -32.47
N LYS A 107 47.92 55.86 -33.75
CA LYS A 107 48.90 55.76 -34.85
C LYS A 107 49.92 56.92 -34.79
N PRO A 108 51.25 56.67 -34.99
CA PRO A 108 51.82 55.45 -35.50
C PRO A 108 51.94 54.37 -34.41
N VAL A 109 51.43 53.19 -34.64
CA VAL A 109 51.36 52.12 -33.64
C VAL A 109 52.71 51.37 -33.64
N ASN A 110 53.29 51.25 -32.43
CA ASN A 110 54.47 50.44 -32.23
C ASN A 110 54.10 48.95 -32.10
N LEU A 111 54.71 48.08 -32.86
CA LEU A 111 54.46 46.64 -32.86
C LEU A 111 54.57 45.97 -31.48
N ASN A 112 55.50 46.46 -30.63
CA ASN A 112 55.57 45.96 -29.26
C ASN A 112 54.37 46.38 -28.42
N GLN A 113 53.81 47.55 -28.63
CA GLN A 113 52.58 48.01 -27.95
C GLN A 113 51.37 47.17 -28.41
N LEU A 114 51.28 46.86 -29.72
CA LEU A 114 50.27 45.92 -30.23
C LEU A 114 50.38 44.54 -29.57
N GLU A 115 51.57 43.98 -29.44
CA GLU A 115 51.78 42.67 -28.82
C GLU A 115 51.35 42.67 -27.33
N ILE A 116 51.67 43.73 -26.58
CA ILE A 116 51.24 43.87 -25.16
C ILE A 116 49.73 43.99 -25.08
N CYS A 117 49.12 44.76 -25.98
CA CYS A 117 47.66 44.90 -26.06
C CYS A 117 46.99 43.58 -26.38
N VAL A 118 47.45 42.81 -27.41
CA VAL A 118 46.95 41.48 -27.72
C VAL A 118 46.98 40.58 -26.48
N LYS A 119 48.15 40.47 -25.82
CA LYS A 119 48.27 39.57 -24.65
C LYS A 119 47.34 39.97 -23.49
N ARG A 120 47.15 41.25 -23.23
CA ARG A 120 46.23 41.75 -22.21
C ARG A 120 44.77 41.44 -22.55
N VAL A 121 44.37 41.80 -23.73
CA VAL A 121 42.98 41.64 -24.18
C VAL A 121 42.59 40.18 -24.31
N MET A 122 43.49 39.31 -24.77
CA MET A 122 43.26 37.86 -24.82
C MET A 122 43.11 37.25 -23.44
N ARG A 123 43.92 37.71 -22.48
CA ARG A 123 43.78 37.29 -21.07
C ARG A 123 42.44 37.70 -20.46
N GLU A 124 42.03 38.93 -20.69
CA GLU A 124 40.74 39.46 -20.21
C GLU A 124 39.58 38.68 -20.83
N ARG A 125 39.63 38.41 -22.15
CA ARG A 125 38.65 37.56 -22.83
C ARG A 125 38.55 36.18 -22.23
N GLN A 126 39.68 35.52 -21.96
CA GLN A 126 39.71 34.18 -21.36
C GLN A 126 39.09 34.19 -19.96
N LEU A 127 39.34 35.21 -19.16
CA LEU A 127 38.72 35.37 -17.84
C LEU A 127 37.22 35.60 -17.96
N PHE A 128 36.77 36.36 -18.91
CA PHE A 128 35.35 36.64 -19.16
C PHE A 128 34.60 35.33 -19.55
N ILE A 129 35.16 34.59 -20.51
CA ILE A 129 34.58 33.29 -20.93
C ILE A 129 34.53 32.31 -19.77
N ASN A 130 35.62 32.19 -18.99
CA ASN A 130 35.66 31.33 -17.83
C ASN A 130 34.61 31.70 -16.76
N ASN A 131 34.40 33.01 -16.52
CA ASN A 131 33.37 33.47 -15.58
C ASN A 131 31.96 33.09 -16.05
N ILE A 132 31.64 33.27 -17.34
CA ILE A 132 30.34 32.83 -17.88
C ILE A 132 30.14 31.34 -17.69
N PHE A 133 31.17 30.54 -17.97
CA PHE A 133 31.12 29.09 -17.82
C PHE A 133 30.89 28.69 -16.35
N LEU A 134 31.68 29.25 -15.43
CA LEU A 134 31.54 28.97 -13.99
C LEU A 134 30.16 29.39 -13.45
N THR A 135 29.64 30.52 -13.89
CA THR A 135 28.30 30.98 -13.48
C THR A 135 27.23 29.96 -13.88
N LYS A 136 27.27 29.50 -15.14
CA LYS A 136 26.33 28.47 -15.63
C LYS A 136 26.48 27.13 -14.90
N GLU A 137 27.70 26.75 -14.56
CA GLU A 137 27.96 25.52 -13.81
C GLU A 137 27.38 25.61 -12.39
N VAL A 138 27.56 26.74 -11.69
CA VAL A 138 26.99 26.98 -10.36
C VAL A 138 25.47 26.98 -10.40
N GLU A 139 24.85 27.66 -11.36
CA GLU A 139 23.39 27.65 -11.55
C GLU A 139 22.85 26.24 -11.83
N GLY A 140 23.53 25.47 -12.68
CA GLY A 140 23.21 24.09 -12.97
C GLY A 140 23.26 23.20 -11.74
N LYS A 141 24.31 23.34 -10.93
CA LYS A 141 24.48 22.59 -9.67
C LYS A 141 23.38 22.91 -8.66
N GLN A 142 23.07 24.20 -8.51
CA GLN A 142 22.00 24.65 -7.59
C GLN A 142 20.62 24.11 -7.99
N ARG A 143 20.34 24.10 -9.28
CA ARG A 143 19.11 23.54 -9.83
C ARG A 143 19.01 22.02 -9.57
N LEU A 144 20.11 21.29 -9.74
CA LEU A 144 20.19 19.86 -9.47
C LEU A 144 19.98 19.55 -7.98
N GLU A 145 20.60 20.33 -7.09
CA GLU A 145 20.42 20.17 -5.64
C GLU A 145 18.97 20.41 -5.20
N ASN A 146 18.31 21.42 -5.74
CA ASN A 146 16.90 21.69 -5.46
C ASN A 146 16.00 20.56 -5.97
N LEU A 147 16.23 20.07 -7.18
CA LEU A 147 15.48 18.95 -7.75
C LEU A 147 15.67 17.65 -6.95
N ASN A 148 16.90 17.39 -6.49
CA ASN A 148 17.18 16.23 -5.65
C ASN A 148 16.43 16.31 -4.30
N ARG A 149 16.36 17.49 -3.67
CA ARG A 149 15.57 17.67 -2.43
C ARG A 149 14.08 17.39 -2.68
N GLU A 150 13.53 17.93 -3.74
CA GLU A 150 12.14 17.71 -4.12
C GLU A 150 11.86 16.24 -4.39
N LEU A 151 12.75 15.56 -5.12
CA LEU A 151 12.64 14.13 -5.42
C LEU A 151 12.69 13.29 -4.14
N THR A 152 13.64 13.57 -3.24
CA THR A 152 13.75 12.87 -1.95
C THR A 152 12.46 13.00 -1.15
N TYR A 153 11.92 14.22 -1.06
CA TYR A 153 10.65 14.46 -0.37
C TYR A 153 9.50 13.65 -0.98
N LYS A 154 9.41 13.62 -2.33
CA LYS A 154 8.37 12.84 -3.02
C LYS A 154 8.53 11.34 -2.84
N VAL A 155 9.75 10.83 -2.81
CA VAL A 155 10.03 9.40 -2.53
C VAL A 155 9.58 9.02 -1.11
N GLU A 156 9.87 9.86 -0.11
CA GLU A 156 9.41 9.64 1.26
C GLU A 156 7.88 9.64 1.37
N GLU A 157 7.21 10.57 0.69
CA GLU A 157 5.76 10.63 0.62
C GLU A 157 5.16 9.33 0.04
N VAL A 158 5.67 8.88 -1.12
CA VAL A 158 5.24 7.64 -1.77
C VAL A 158 5.50 6.41 -0.89
N ASN A 159 6.65 6.34 -0.23
CA ASN A 159 6.98 5.22 0.67
C ASN A 159 6.00 5.16 1.85
N THR A 160 5.64 6.31 2.42
CA THR A 160 4.66 6.39 3.52
C THR A 160 3.28 5.89 3.05
N LEU A 161 2.82 6.36 1.89
CA LEU A 161 1.53 5.93 1.33
C LEU A 161 1.53 4.43 0.99
N ASN A 162 2.63 3.91 0.43
CA ASN A 162 2.77 2.47 0.15
C ASN A 162 2.74 1.64 1.44
N ARG A 163 3.40 2.11 2.51
CA ARG A 163 3.34 1.46 3.82
C ARG A 163 1.91 1.37 4.33
N ILE A 164 1.15 2.47 4.29
CA ILE A 164 -0.27 2.49 4.66
C ILE A 164 -1.06 1.49 3.82
N MET A 165 -0.81 1.41 2.52
CA MET A 165 -1.53 0.48 1.63
C MET A 165 -1.25 -0.99 1.96
N THR A 166 0.02 -1.34 2.19
CA THR A 166 0.42 -2.74 2.45
C THR A 166 -0.05 -3.24 3.81
N ASP A 167 -0.08 -2.36 4.81
CA ASP A 167 -0.45 -2.72 6.18
C ASP A 167 -1.91 -3.23 6.31
N PHE A 168 -2.79 -2.87 5.38
CA PHE A 168 -4.21 -3.29 5.43
C PHE A 168 -4.57 -4.45 4.49
N THR A 169 -3.63 -4.94 3.68
CA THR A 169 -3.92 -6.02 2.70
C THR A 169 -3.99 -7.42 3.30
N THR A 170 -3.44 -7.62 4.50
CA THR A 170 -3.30 -8.93 5.14
C THR A 170 -4.13 -9.09 6.41
N ILE A 171 -5.05 -8.15 6.66
CA ILE A 171 -5.87 -8.13 7.88
C ILE A 171 -7.22 -8.77 7.59
N ASP A 172 -7.52 -9.86 8.30
CA ASP A 172 -8.73 -10.64 8.11
C ASP A 172 -9.83 -10.33 9.15
N SER A 173 -9.52 -9.47 10.14
CA SER A 173 -10.43 -9.13 11.24
C SER A 173 -10.59 -7.62 11.37
N SER A 174 -11.83 -7.16 11.55
CA SER A 174 -12.12 -5.74 11.81
C SER A 174 -11.45 -5.23 13.10
N PHE A 175 -11.32 -6.08 14.11
CA PHE A 175 -10.64 -5.72 15.37
C PHE A 175 -9.14 -5.47 15.15
N ASP A 176 -8.45 -6.36 14.43
CA ASP A 176 -7.03 -6.19 14.12
C ASP A 176 -6.80 -4.97 13.22
N LEU A 177 -7.76 -4.67 12.34
CA LEU A 177 -7.72 -3.48 11.51
C LEU A 177 -7.78 -2.19 12.34
N PHE A 178 -8.73 -2.07 13.28
CA PHE A 178 -8.82 -0.88 14.15
C PHE A 178 -7.57 -0.71 14.98
N LYS A 179 -7.03 -1.80 15.52
CA LYS A 179 -5.77 -1.79 16.25
C LYS A 179 -4.63 -1.31 15.38
N ARG A 180 -4.50 -1.81 14.16
CA ARG A 180 -3.45 -1.39 13.24
C ARG A 180 -3.58 0.08 12.84
N VAL A 181 -4.80 0.57 12.66
CA VAL A 181 -5.06 2.00 12.37
C VAL A 181 -4.52 2.89 13.48
N VAL A 182 -4.82 2.61 14.76
CA VAL A 182 -4.34 3.44 15.88
C VAL A 182 -2.82 3.32 16.08
N ASP A 183 -2.25 2.12 15.96
CA ASP A 183 -0.80 1.90 16.08
C ASP A 183 -0.03 2.64 14.98
N LEU A 184 -0.49 2.53 13.74
CA LEU A 184 0.12 3.22 12.61
C LEU A 184 -0.02 4.75 12.70
N SER A 185 -1.12 5.23 13.28
CA SER A 185 -1.33 6.66 13.51
C SER A 185 -0.27 7.24 14.44
N THR A 186 -0.03 6.59 15.59
CA THR A 186 1.01 7.02 16.54
C THR A 186 2.42 6.91 15.95
N GLU A 187 2.69 5.86 15.17
CA GLU A 187 3.98 5.68 14.50
C GLU A 187 4.28 6.78 13.47
N LEU A 188 3.30 7.13 12.62
CA LEU A 188 3.50 8.07 11.52
C LEU A 188 3.51 9.53 11.96
N THR A 189 2.69 9.89 12.94
CA THR A 189 2.51 11.29 13.37
C THR A 189 3.29 11.63 14.62
N ARG A 190 3.91 10.65 15.29
CA ARG A 190 4.54 10.78 16.60
C ARG A 190 3.58 11.33 17.66
N ALA A 191 2.31 10.97 17.53
CA ALA A 191 1.28 11.34 18.49
C ALA A 191 1.46 10.61 19.81
N ASP A 192 1.05 11.24 20.91
CA ASP A 192 1.06 10.61 22.23
C ASP A 192 -0.03 9.56 22.35
N GLU A 193 -1.15 9.77 21.67
CA GLU A 193 -2.30 8.88 21.72
C GLU A 193 -3.08 8.88 20.40
N ALA A 194 -3.57 7.69 20.04
CA ALA A 194 -4.55 7.52 18.96
C ALA A 194 -5.68 6.59 19.41
N CYS A 195 -6.91 6.98 19.15
CA CYS A 195 -8.12 6.22 19.48
C CYS A 195 -9.04 6.10 18.27
N PHE A 196 -9.62 4.92 18.09
CA PHE A 196 -10.65 4.72 17.08
C PHE A 196 -12.01 4.52 17.72
N TYR A 197 -12.99 5.29 17.28
CA TYR A 197 -14.38 5.26 17.75
C TYR A 197 -15.28 4.78 16.61
N VAL A 198 -16.17 3.84 16.92
CA VAL A 198 -17.26 3.43 16.01
C VAL A 198 -18.55 4.10 16.47
N ILE A 199 -19.31 4.65 15.54
CA ILE A 199 -20.63 5.26 15.85
C ILE A 199 -21.66 4.15 15.90
N ASN A 200 -22.15 3.86 17.11
CA ASN A 200 -23.21 2.88 17.30
C ASN A 200 -24.55 3.49 16.88
N GLU A 201 -25.16 2.96 15.82
CA GLU A 201 -26.42 3.46 15.27
C GLU A 201 -27.60 3.34 16.25
N ALA A 202 -27.60 2.35 17.14
CA ALA A 202 -28.70 2.10 18.08
C ALA A 202 -28.74 3.13 19.23
N ILE A 203 -27.55 3.57 19.70
CA ILE A 203 -27.44 4.51 20.83
C ILE A 203 -26.99 5.91 20.40
N GLN A 204 -26.69 6.09 19.11
CA GLN A 204 -26.23 7.36 18.52
C GLN A 204 -25.02 7.96 19.29
N ARG A 205 -24.11 7.09 19.77
CA ARG A 205 -22.91 7.48 20.51
C ARG A 205 -21.68 6.83 19.95
N PRO A 206 -20.52 7.53 19.95
CA PRO A 206 -19.23 6.94 19.62
C PRO A 206 -18.80 5.98 20.73
N VAL A 207 -18.38 4.78 20.35
CA VAL A 207 -17.85 3.75 21.22
C VAL A 207 -16.40 3.52 20.84
N GLN A 208 -15.48 3.64 21.79
CA GLN A 208 -14.06 3.37 21.57
C GLN A 208 -13.84 1.86 21.34
N VAL A 209 -13.22 1.50 20.21
CA VAL A 209 -12.94 0.11 19.84
C VAL A 209 -11.45 -0.23 19.79
N ALA A 210 -10.60 0.79 19.68
CA ALA A 210 -9.15 0.61 19.72
C ALA A 210 -8.45 1.85 20.29
N ARG A 211 -7.29 1.63 20.92
CA ARG A 211 -6.44 2.68 21.51
C ARG A 211 -4.97 2.31 21.37
N SER A 212 -4.14 3.30 21.06
CA SER A 212 -2.68 3.20 21.09
C SER A 212 -2.11 4.41 21.81
N VAL A 213 -1.15 4.20 22.71
CA VAL A 213 -0.48 5.24 23.49
C VAL A 213 1.02 5.10 23.30
N ALA A 214 1.70 6.19 22.95
CA ALA A 214 3.15 6.21 22.85
C ALA A 214 3.76 6.08 24.27
N GLY A 215 4.45 4.98 24.54
CA GLY A 215 5.08 4.74 25.85
C GLY A 215 6.27 5.68 26.08
N GLY A 216 6.27 6.41 27.18
CA GLY A 216 7.46 7.03 27.73
C GLY A 216 8.50 5.93 28.02
N ASN A 217 9.69 6.00 27.42
CA ASN A 217 10.81 5.04 27.48
C ASN A 217 10.69 3.76 26.63
N GLY A 218 10.30 3.83 25.36
CA GLY A 218 10.68 2.79 24.38
C GLY A 218 10.09 1.39 24.58
N ASN A 219 9.19 1.18 25.53
CA ASN A 219 8.45 -0.05 25.73
C ASN A 219 6.96 0.20 25.45
N LEU A 220 6.49 -0.25 24.32
CA LEU A 220 5.08 -0.38 23.99
C LEU A 220 4.42 -1.32 25.03
N GLN A 221 3.83 -0.77 26.09
CA GLN A 221 2.88 -1.54 26.88
C GLN A 221 1.61 -1.71 26.07
N LYS A 222 1.54 -2.86 25.38
CA LYS A 222 0.35 -3.30 24.65
C LYS A 222 -0.71 -3.73 25.67
N GLN A 223 -1.49 -2.79 26.15
CA GLN A 223 -2.72 -3.10 26.87
C GLN A 223 -3.86 -3.02 25.85
N VAL A 224 -4.24 -4.18 25.34
CA VAL A 224 -5.42 -4.35 24.51
C VAL A 224 -6.40 -5.18 25.31
N ASP A 225 -7.26 -4.50 26.05
CA ASP A 225 -8.41 -5.13 26.66
C ASP A 225 -9.55 -5.17 25.62
N ARG A 226 -10.17 -6.35 25.46
CA ARG A 226 -11.44 -6.45 24.72
C ARG A 226 -12.45 -5.55 25.43
N PRO A 227 -13.08 -4.59 24.76
CA PRO A 227 -14.05 -3.74 25.41
C PRO A 227 -15.25 -4.59 25.86
N THR A 228 -15.39 -4.78 27.14
CA THR A 228 -16.68 -5.14 27.71
C THR A 228 -17.53 -3.87 27.70
N ALA A 229 -18.82 -4.00 27.44
CA ALA A 229 -19.76 -2.87 27.28
C ALA A 229 -19.87 -1.91 28.49
N ALA A 230 -19.03 -2.08 29.51
CA ALA A 230 -18.99 -1.32 30.76
C ALA A 230 -17.73 -0.44 30.93
N ASP A 231 -16.68 -0.64 30.13
CA ASP A 231 -15.41 0.05 30.36
C ASP A 231 -15.24 1.23 29.40
N HIS A 232 -15.84 2.36 29.73
CA HIS A 232 -15.46 3.66 29.21
C HIS A 232 -14.10 4.06 29.82
N VAL A 233 -13.01 3.67 29.20
CA VAL A 233 -11.70 4.30 29.50
C VAL A 233 -11.62 5.57 28.67
N PRO A 234 -11.66 6.75 29.28
CA PRO A 234 -11.56 8.00 28.53
C PRO A 234 -10.18 8.11 27.88
N CYS A 235 -10.17 8.44 26.58
CA CYS A 235 -8.97 8.97 25.94
C CYS A 235 -8.60 10.31 26.59
N THR A 236 -7.32 10.69 26.57
CA THR A 236 -6.86 12.01 26.97
C THR A 236 -7.16 12.40 28.42
N GLY A 237 -6.44 11.81 29.38
CA GLY A 237 -6.45 12.28 30.77
C GLY A 237 -7.78 12.17 31.52
N GLY A 238 -8.76 11.40 31.04
CA GLY A 238 -10.05 11.20 31.73
C GLY A 238 -11.24 11.96 31.15
N MET A 239 -11.12 12.61 30.00
CA MET A 239 -12.19 13.41 29.42
C MET A 239 -12.92 12.69 28.28
N ASP A 240 -14.25 12.79 28.26
CA ASP A 240 -15.11 12.22 27.21
C ASP A 240 -15.14 13.14 25.98
N ILE A 241 -14.47 12.74 24.89
CA ILE A 241 -14.49 13.47 23.61
C ILE A 241 -15.71 13.10 22.74
N SER A 242 -16.64 12.30 23.24
CA SER A 242 -17.81 11.84 22.48
C SER A 242 -18.64 13.01 21.95
N GLN A 243 -18.82 14.07 22.74
CA GLN A 243 -19.56 15.25 22.31
C GLN A 243 -18.83 16.01 21.20
N LEU A 244 -17.49 16.14 21.32
CA LEU A 244 -16.67 16.78 20.30
C LEU A 244 -16.73 16.01 18.96
N ILE A 245 -16.72 14.67 19.02
CA ILE A 245 -16.90 13.82 17.86
C ILE A 245 -18.28 14.04 17.23
N LEU A 246 -19.36 14.02 18.03
CA LEU A 246 -20.73 14.19 17.53
C LEU A 246 -20.97 15.57 16.92
N ASP A 247 -20.42 16.62 17.51
CA ASP A 247 -20.61 18.00 17.04
C ASP A 247 -19.86 18.27 15.72
N ASN A 248 -18.74 17.58 15.48
CA ASN A 248 -17.87 17.86 14.34
C ASN A 248 -17.95 16.78 13.24
N CYS A 249 -18.45 15.59 13.51
CA CYS A 249 -18.50 14.50 12.53
C CYS A 249 -19.72 14.53 11.60
N ASN A 250 -20.64 15.45 11.78
CA ASN A 250 -21.77 15.63 10.86
C ASN A 250 -21.35 16.22 9.49
N GLU A 251 -20.14 16.74 9.36
CA GLU A 251 -19.67 17.41 8.14
C GLU A 251 -18.82 16.53 7.20
N ASP A 252 -18.59 15.26 7.53
CA ASP A 252 -17.81 14.34 6.65
C ASP A 252 -16.40 14.85 6.29
N LYS A 253 -15.84 15.77 7.07
CA LYS A 253 -14.53 16.39 6.81
C LYS A 253 -13.55 16.12 7.94
N PRO A 254 -12.28 15.84 7.61
CA PRO A 254 -11.23 15.74 8.61
C PRO A 254 -10.99 17.11 9.24
N LEU A 255 -10.74 17.13 10.55
CA LEU A 255 -10.56 18.33 11.34
C LEU A 255 -9.18 18.32 12.00
N LEU A 256 -8.44 19.43 11.84
CA LEU A 256 -7.19 19.70 12.53
C LEU A 256 -7.40 20.80 13.57
N ILE A 257 -7.13 20.48 14.82
CA ILE A 257 -7.36 21.36 15.97
C ILE A 257 -6.04 21.67 16.64
N HIS A 258 -5.79 22.92 16.94
CA HIS A 258 -4.66 23.38 17.74
C HIS A 258 -5.13 24.11 19.01
N GLU A 259 -4.27 24.21 20.01
CA GLU A 259 -4.52 24.85 21.33
C GLU A 259 -5.26 26.20 21.24
N ASN A 260 -5.02 26.99 20.20
CA ASN A 260 -5.63 28.31 20.00
C ASN A 260 -6.95 28.28 19.22
N SER A 261 -7.50 27.09 18.94
CA SER A 261 -8.77 26.97 18.20
C SER A 261 -9.95 27.32 19.10
N SER A 262 -10.93 28.08 18.58
CA SER A 262 -12.15 28.48 19.28
C SER A 262 -13.18 27.35 19.45
N ILE A 263 -12.74 26.09 19.43
CA ILE A 263 -13.63 24.93 19.53
C ILE A 263 -13.97 24.69 21.00
N GLN A 264 -15.26 24.75 21.32
CA GLN A 264 -15.77 24.46 22.67
C GLN A 264 -15.62 22.96 22.97
N GLY A 265 -15.07 22.62 24.15
CA GLY A 265 -14.96 21.24 24.62
C GLY A 265 -13.60 20.57 24.35
N LEU A 266 -12.61 21.30 23.87
CA LEU A 266 -11.24 20.77 23.78
C LEU A 266 -10.64 20.63 25.19
N PRO A 267 -10.11 19.46 25.59
CA PRO A 267 -9.41 19.29 26.85
C PRO A 267 -8.19 20.23 26.95
N ALA A 268 -7.97 20.81 28.13
CA ALA A 268 -6.90 21.79 28.35
C ALA A 268 -5.47 21.23 28.15
N ASP A 269 -5.35 19.91 28.20
CA ASP A 269 -4.07 19.18 28.10
C ASP A 269 -3.72 18.85 26.64
N ILE A 270 -4.58 19.17 25.68
CA ILE A 270 -4.34 18.84 24.27
C ILE A 270 -3.74 20.03 23.54
N GLN A 271 -2.52 19.85 23.04
CA GLN A 271 -1.84 20.85 22.22
C GLN A 271 -2.27 20.81 20.75
N SER A 272 -2.47 19.60 20.21
CA SER A 272 -2.92 19.41 18.85
C SER A 272 -3.73 18.12 18.73
N MET A 273 -4.82 18.15 17.99
CA MET A 273 -5.68 16.99 17.74
C MET A 273 -6.13 16.92 16.28
N MET A 274 -6.21 15.72 15.76
CA MET A 274 -6.86 15.44 14.49
C MET A 274 -8.08 14.55 14.75
N LEU A 275 -9.22 14.90 14.15
CA LEU A 275 -10.42 14.07 14.07
C LEU A 275 -10.63 13.72 12.59
N VAL A 276 -10.52 12.45 12.26
CA VAL A 276 -10.58 11.99 10.88
C VAL A 276 -11.71 10.98 10.73
N PRO A 277 -12.80 11.32 10.03
CA PRO A 277 -13.91 10.41 9.83
C PRO A 277 -13.51 9.24 8.92
N LEU A 278 -14.03 8.06 9.26
CA LEU A 278 -14.00 6.88 8.40
C LEU A 278 -15.40 6.68 7.83
N ASN A 279 -15.51 6.80 6.52
CA ASN A 279 -16.77 6.77 5.81
C ASN A 279 -16.97 5.47 5.05
N ILE A 280 -18.10 4.82 5.27
CA ILE A 280 -18.56 3.66 4.51
C ILE A 280 -19.87 4.05 3.81
N ARG A 281 -19.91 3.95 2.47
CA ARG A 281 -21.11 4.28 1.66
C ARG A 281 -21.69 5.66 1.96
N LYS A 282 -20.81 6.67 2.13
CA LYS A 282 -21.20 8.07 2.45
C LYS A 282 -21.82 8.29 3.84
N LYS A 283 -21.67 7.34 4.74
CA LYS A 283 -22.02 7.51 6.16
C LYS A 283 -20.77 7.44 7.01
N VAL A 284 -20.70 8.25 8.03
CA VAL A 284 -19.62 8.17 9.01
C VAL A 284 -19.83 6.90 9.84
N PHE A 285 -18.97 5.91 9.62
CA PHE A 285 -18.94 4.65 10.36
C PHE A 285 -18.21 4.81 11.69
N GLY A 286 -17.12 5.59 11.67
CA GLY A 286 -16.30 5.81 12.85
C GLY A 286 -15.39 7.01 12.69
N VAL A 287 -14.64 7.32 13.74
CA VAL A 287 -13.73 8.48 13.80
C VAL A 287 -12.41 8.05 14.41
N LEU A 288 -11.33 8.37 13.72
CA LEU A 288 -9.98 8.30 14.26
C LEU A 288 -9.66 9.63 14.95
N ALA A 289 -9.38 9.59 16.24
CA ALA A 289 -8.90 10.72 17.03
C ALA A 289 -7.42 10.51 17.33
N VAL A 290 -6.59 11.47 16.97
CA VAL A 290 -5.13 11.45 17.19
C VAL A 290 -4.75 12.70 17.95
N SER A 291 -4.02 12.59 19.05
CA SER A 291 -3.71 13.73 19.94
C SER A 291 -2.26 13.78 20.38
N VAL A 292 -1.78 15.02 20.57
CA VAL A 292 -0.53 15.36 21.25
C VAL A 292 -0.89 16.12 22.53
N LEU A 293 -0.41 15.60 23.65
CA LEU A 293 -0.77 16.11 25.00
C LEU A 293 0.29 17.10 25.51
N ASP A 294 1.58 16.84 25.25
CA ASP A 294 2.68 17.68 25.75
C ASP A 294 3.84 17.67 24.72
N GLY A 295 4.59 18.76 24.64
CA GLY A 295 5.78 18.88 23.79
C GLY A 295 5.68 19.94 22.68
N ASP A 296 6.72 20.01 21.85
CA ASP A 296 6.82 20.95 20.72
C ASP A 296 6.21 20.39 19.41
N VAL A 297 5.61 19.19 19.45
CA VAL A 297 5.05 18.53 18.25
C VAL A 297 3.65 19.08 17.99
N ARG A 298 3.45 19.59 16.78
CA ARG A 298 2.11 19.98 16.28
C ARG A 298 1.84 19.27 14.97
N PHE A 299 0.63 18.80 14.81
CA PHE A 299 0.20 18.21 13.55
C PHE A 299 0.16 19.23 12.42
N SER A 300 0.49 18.77 11.23
CA SER A 300 0.46 19.55 10.00
C SER A 300 -0.66 19.05 9.07
N GLU A 301 -0.97 19.84 8.04
CA GLU A 301 -1.86 19.42 6.95
C GLU A 301 -1.40 18.12 6.26
N LYS A 302 -0.08 17.86 6.27
CA LYS A 302 0.49 16.61 5.75
C LYS A 302 0.11 15.41 6.62
N ASP A 303 0.16 15.57 7.94
CA ASP A 303 -0.26 14.52 8.88
C ASP A 303 -1.76 14.23 8.71
N LEU A 304 -2.58 15.28 8.60
CA LEU A 304 -4.01 15.17 8.33
C LEU A 304 -4.29 14.45 7.00
N TYR A 305 -3.51 14.74 5.97
CA TYR A 305 -3.60 14.06 4.68
C TYR A 305 -3.29 12.56 4.80
N TYR A 306 -2.22 12.18 5.51
CA TYR A 306 -1.88 10.77 5.72
C TYR A 306 -2.95 10.03 6.52
N MET A 307 -3.47 10.65 7.59
CA MET A 307 -4.55 10.07 8.39
C MET A 307 -5.84 9.90 7.58
N SER A 308 -6.18 10.90 6.75
CA SER A 308 -7.33 10.82 5.85
C SER A 308 -7.17 9.74 4.78
N PHE A 309 -5.97 9.60 4.22
CA PHE A 309 -5.66 8.51 3.29
C PHE A 309 -5.78 7.14 3.97
N MET A 310 -5.27 7.02 5.19
CA MET A 310 -5.31 5.80 5.99
C MET A 310 -6.74 5.40 6.35
N THR A 311 -7.56 6.32 6.86
CA THR A 311 -8.96 6.03 7.20
C THR A 311 -9.77 5.63 5.98
N ASN A 312 -9.52 6.24 4.81
CA ASN A 312 -10.15 5.83 3.56
C ASN A 312 -9.75 4.39 3.16
N LYS A 313 -8.47 4.02 3.31
CA LYS A 313 -8.02 2.65 3.04
C LYS A 313 -8.58 1.64 4.04
N ALA A 314 -8.63 2.00 5.31
CA ALA A 314 -9.27 1.20 6.34
C ALA A 314 -10.78 0.99 6.07
N ALA A 315 -11.48 2.02 5.58
CA ALA A 315 -12.88 1.89 5.19
C ALA A 315 -13.10 0.84 4.09
N TYR A 316 -12.27 0.83 3.06
CA TYR A 316 -12.31 -0.21 2.02
C TYR A 316 -12.00 -1.61 2.58
N ALA A 317 -11.04 -1.72 3.49
CA ALA A 317 -10.72 -3.00 4.13
C ALA A 317 -11.90 -3.52 4.97
N ILE A 318 -12.55 -2.66 5.77
CA ILE A 318 -13.75 -3.02 6.55
C ILE A 318 -14.88 -3.46 5.62
N GLU A 319 -15.13 -2.70 4.55
CA GLU A 319 -16.19 -3.04 3.60
C GLU A 319 -15.92 -4.40 2.93
N ASN A 320 -14.68 -4.69 2.57
CA ASN A 320 -14.29 -5.98 2.04
C ASN A 320 -14.48 -7.11 3.05
N ILE A 321 -14.03 -6.96 4.29
CA ILE A 321 -14.22 -7.96 5.36
C ILE A 321 -15.73 -8.24 5.52
N ALA A 322 -16.54 -7.20 5.67
CA ALA A 322 -18.00 -7.35 5.82
C ALA A 322 -18.66 -8.00 4.58
N LEU A 323 -18.17 -7.73 3.38
CA LEU A 323 -18.64 -8.38 2.15
C LEU A 323 -18.29 -9.86 2.12
N TYR A 324 -17.07 -10.23 2.50
CA TYR A 324 -16.66 -11.62 2.59
C TYR A 324 -17.47 -12.37 3.65
N GLU A 325 -17.62 -11.83 4.85
CA GLU A 325 -18.47 -12.41 5.91
C GLU A 325 -19.90 -12.63 5.40
N ASN A 326 -20.50 -11.64 4.75
CA ASN A 326 -21.84 -11.75 4.19
C ASN A 326 -21.96 -12.81 3.09
N ILE A 327 -20.96 -12.91 2.21
CA ILE A 327 -20.89 -13.95 1.17
C ILE A 327 -20.84 -15.35 1.82
N TYR A 328 -19.98 -15.53 2.82
CA TYR A 328 -19.88 -16.79 3.56
C TYR A 328 -21.20 -17.14 4.27
N GLU A 329 -21.78 -16.20 5.02
CA GLU A 329 -23.07 -16.40 5.69
C GLU A 329 -24.18 -16.79 4.71
N ASN A 330 -24.30 -16.10 3.58
CA ASN A 330 -25.29 -16.43 2.55
C ASN A 330 -25.06 -17.78 1.89
N LEU A 331 -23.79 -18.15 1.66
CA LEU A 331 -23.43 -19.45 1.12
C LEU A 331 -23.85 -20.57 2.10
N PHE A 332 -23.50 -20.43 3.39
CA PHE A 332 -23.91 -21.38 4.41
C PHE A 332 -25.43 -21.47 4.56
N ALA A 333 -26.12 -20.32 4.63
CA ALA A 333 -27.57 -20.30 4.69
C ALA A 333 -28.22 -21.04 3.50
N THR A 334 -27.64 -20.89 2.31
CA THR A 334 -28.11 -21.59 1.11
C THR A 334 -27.87 -23.09 1.21
N LEU A 335 -26.68 -23.51 1.66
CA LEU A 335 -26.36 -24.93 1.83
C LEU A 335 -27.24 -25.59 2.89
N TYR A 336 -27.44 -24.92 4.01
CA TYR A 336 -28.33 -25.42 5.07
C TYR A 336 -29.80 -25.48 4.63
N ALA A 337 -30.24 -24.53 3.78
CA ALA A 337 -31.56 -24.64 3.17
C ALA A 337 -31.68 -25.89 2.27
N PHE A 338 -30.64 -26.25 1.51
CA PHE A 338 -30.64 -27.51 0.75
C PHE A 338 -30.65 -28.75 1.64
N VAL A 339 -29.88 -28.75 2.75
CA VAL A 339 -29.96 -29.83 3.73
C VAL A 339 -31.38 -29.94 4.29
N GLY A 340 -32.01 -28.81 4.67
CA GLY A 340 -33.39 -28.80 5.13
C GLY A 340 -34.40 -29.34 4.09
N VAL A 341 -34.17 -29.10 2.79
CA VAL A 341 -34.98 -29.70 1.73
C VAL A 341 -34.79 -31.22 1.65
N ILE A 342 -33.56 -31.70 1.83
CA ILE A 342 -33.27 -33.13 1.85
C ILE A 342 -33.90 -33.79 3.08
N GLU A 343 -33.73 -33.16 4.27
CA GLU A 343 -34.35 -33.60 5.51
C GLU A 343 -35.90 -33.61 5.43
N ALA A 344 -36.52 -32.63 4.76
CA ALA A 344 -37.98 -32.61 4.53
C ALA A 344 -38.46 -33.75 3.59
N ARG A 345 -37.60 -34.24 2.68
CA ARG A 345 -37.86 -35.43 1.85
C ARG A 345 -37.75 -36.74 2.60
N ASP A 346 -36.78 -36.80 3.53
CA ASP A 346 -36.56 -37.97 4.40
C ASP A 346 -37.11 -37.66 5.80
N PRO A 347 -38.34 -38.06 6.12
CA PRO A 347 -38.99 -37.76 7.39
C PRO A 347 -38.21 -38.24 8.63
N TYR A 348 -37.03 -38.86 8.42
CA TYR A 348 -36.16 -39.40 9.48
C TYR A 348 -35.06 -38.46 9.91
N THR A 349 -34.82 -37.40 9.12
CA THR A 349 -33.62 -36.57 9.24
C THR A 349 -33.91 -35.17 9.78
N GLU A 350 -35.18 -34.89 10.18
CA GLU A 350 -35.50 -33.57 10.74
C GLU A 350 -34.60 -33.34 11.98
N GLN A 351 -33.72 -32.32 11.85
CA GLN A 351 -32.71 -31.93 12.84
C GLN A 351 -31.62 -32.98 13.18
N HIS A 352 -31.57 -34.10 12.47
CA HIS A 352 -30.49 -35.08 12.61
C HIS A 352 -29.13 -34.45 12.41
N SER A 353 -28.92 -33.72 11.31
CA SER A 353 -27.65 -33.06 11.01
C SER A 353 -27.22 -32.09 12.09
N ASN A 354 -28.15 -31.38 12.74
CA ASN A 354 -27.84 -30.48 13.84
C ASN A 354 -27.40 -31.26 15.11
N ARG A 355 -28.10 -32.31 15.48
CA ARG A 355 -27.73 -33.13 16.64
C ARG A 355 -26.39 -33.84 16.45
N VAL A 356 -26.18 -34.43 15.26
CA VAL A 356 -24.90 -35.07 14.90
C VAL A 356 -23.74 -34.04 15.00
N THR A 357 -23.93 -32.86 14.49
CA THR A 357 -22.96 -31.76 14.57
C THR A 357 -22.63 -31.42 16.03
N GLN A 358 -23.63 -31.20 16.87
CA GLN A 358 -23.42 -30.86 18.27
C GLN A 358 -22.70 -31.98 19.07
N ILE A 359 -23.05 -33.25 18.81
CA ILE A 359 -22.40 -34.42 19.41
C ILE A 359 -20.92 -34.47 18.95
N ALA A 360 -20.66 -34.31 17.64
CA ALA A 360 -19.32 -34.33 17.09
C ALA A 360 -18.44 -33.22 17.69
N ILE A 361 -18.97 -32.00 17.81
CA ILE A 361 -18.27 -30.86 18.44
C ILE A 361 -17.99 -31.16 19.93
N ALA A 362 -18.94 -31.72 20.65
CA ALA A 362 -18.73 -32.08 22.05
C ALA A 362 -17.61 -33.11 22.22
N LEU A 363 -17.59 -34.16 21.36
CA LEU A 363 -16.53 -35.16 21.33
C LEU A 363 -15.17 -34.53 21.00
N CYS A 364 -15.10 -33.72 19.93
CA CYS A 364 -13.89 -33.02 19.51
C CYS A 364 -13.31 -32.16 20.64
N ARG A 365 -14.15 -31.37 21.29
CA ARG A 365 -13.76 -30.52 22.43
C ARG A 365 -13.23 -31.32 23.58
N ALA A 366 -13.88 -32.43 23.94
CA ALA A 366 -13.45 -33.32 25.04
C ALA A 366 -12.11 -34.01 24.72
N MET A 367 -11.82 -34.25 23.45
CA MET A 367 -10.53 -34.78 22.98
C MET A 367 -9.44 -33.70 22.87
N GLY A 368 -9.72 -32.43 23.21
CA GLY A 368 -8.77 -31.32 23.14
C GLY A 368 -8.64 -30.68 21.74
N GLY A 369 -9.60 -30.91 20.87
CA GLY A 369 -9.62 -30.33 19.53
C GLY A 369 -9.70 -28.81 19.55
N SER A 370 -8.99 -28.18 18.61
CA SER A 370 -8.91 -26.72 18.43
C SER A 370 -10.26 -26.13 18.02
N GLN A 371 -10.39 -24.78 18.12
CA GLN A 371 -11.58 -24.08 17.61
C GLN A 371 -11.75 -24.29 16.10
N GLU A 372 -10.65 -24.28 15.34
CA GLU A 372 -10.67 -24.55 13.89
C GLU A 372 -11.25 -25.95 13.59
N GLU A 373 -10.86 -26.98 14.34
CA GLU A 373 -11.39 -28.33 14.17
C GLU A 373 -12.88 -28.43 14.53
N GLN A 374 -13.33 -27.69 15.53
CA GLN A 374 -14.74 -27.60 15.89
C GLN A 374 -15.54 -26.88 14.76
N ASP A 375 -14.99 -25.82 14.16
CA ASP A 375 -15.62 -25.10 13.05
C ASP A 375 -15.73 -25.99 11.80
N ILE A 376 -14.69 -26.77 11.50
CA ILE A 376 -14.71 -27.77 10.43
C ILE A 376 -15.81 -28.82 10.65
N LEU A 377 -15.92 -29.34 11.87
CA LEU A 377 -16.97 -30.28 12.21
C LEU A 377 -18.36 -29.67 12.17
N ASN A 378 -18.49 -28.38 12.50
CA ASN A 378 -19.76 -27.67 12.36
C ASN A 378 -20.26 -27.69 10.91
N VAL A 379 -19.37 -27.43 9.96
CA VAL A 379 -19.70 -27.46 8.53
C VAL A 379 -19.91 -28.89 8.03
N ALA A 380 -18.94 -29.77 8.27
CA ALA A 380 -19.00 -31.14 7.78
C ALA A 380 -20.17 -31.93 8.36
N GLY A 381 -20.48 -31.73 9.63
CA GLY A 381 -21.61 -32.38 10.29
C GLY A 381 -22.95 -31.95 9.76
N GLN A 382 -23.12 -30.65 9.47
CA GLN A 382 -24.34 -30.14 8.84
C GLN A 382 -24.53 -30.67 7.41
N LEU A 383 -23.43 -30.88 6.66
CA LEU A 383 -23.44 -31.21 5.24
C LEU A 383 -23.17 -32.69 4.95
N HIS A 384 -22.90 -33.55 5.95
CA HIS A 384 -22.44 -34.94 5.72
C HIS A 384 -23.37 -35.73 4.80
N ASP A 385 -24.66 -35.49 4.91
CA ASP A 385 -25.74 -36.18 4.20
C ASP A 385 -26.23 -35.43 2.94
N ILE A 386 -25.63 -34.27 2.57
CA ILE A 386 -26.09 -33.46 1.41
C ILE A 386 -26.11 -34.27 0.10
N GLY A 387 -25.27 -35.28 -0.02
CA GLY A 387 -25.22 -36.16 -1.19
C GLY A 387 -26.45 -37.04 -1.39
N LYS A 388 -27.32 -37.19 -0.38
CA LYS A 388 -28.62 -37.88 -0.53
C LYS A 388 -29.54 -37.22 -1.57
N ILE A 389 -29.26 -35.94 -1.94
CA ILE A 389 -29.95 -35.28 -3.06
C ILE A 389 -29.82 -36.05 -4.39
N GLY A 390 -28.73 -36.78 -4.58
CA GLY A 390 -28.48 -37.59 -5.77
C GLY A 390 -29.13 -38.97 -5.72
N ILE A 391 -29.76 -39.37 -4.61
CA ILE A 391 -30.39 -40.66 -4.44
C ILE A 391 -31.88 -40.58 -4.83
N ARG A 392 -32.35 -41.56 -5.58
CA ARG A 392 -33.76 -41.62 -6.07
C ARG A 392 -34.71 -41.89 -4.89
N ASP A 393 -35.93 -41.30 -4.96
CA ASP A 393 -36.94 -41.40 -3.91
C ASP A 393 -37.43 -42.87 -3.69
N ASP A 394 -37.51 -43.63 -4.77
CA ASP A 394 -37.94 -45.07 -4.67
C ASP A 394 -36.95 -45.93 -3.89
N ILE A 395 -35.68 -45.46 -3.75
CA ILE A 395 -34.66 -46.14 -2.95
C ILE A 395 -34.55 -45.46 -1.55
N LEU A 396 -34.47 -44.14 -1.51
CA LEU A 396 -34.30 -43.40 -0.27
C LEU A 396 -35.47 -43.61 0.70
N LEU A 397 -36.72 -43.62 0.18
CA LEU A 397 -37.95 -43.72 0.93
C LEU A 397 -38.52 -45.14 1.00
N LYS A 398 -37.79 -46.16 0.54
CA LYS A 398 -38.29 -47.54 0.46
C LYS A 398 -38.68 -48.07 1.82
N PRO A 399 -39.96 -48.46 2.01
CA PRO A 399 -40.37 -49.10 3.25
C PRO A 399 -39.84 -50.55 3.28
N GLY A 400 -38.82 -50.80 4.06
CA GLY A 400 -38.28 -52.16 4.24
C GLY A 400 -36.78 -52.30 3.94
N ARG A 401 -36.32 -53.53 3.75
CA ARG A 401 -34.89 -53.78 3.51
C ARG A 401 -34.54 -53.45 2.06
N LEU A 402 -33.41 -52.78 1.89
CA LEU A 402 -32.81 -52.51 0.58
C LEU A 402 -32.21 -53.79 0.00
N THR A 403 -32.24 -53.95 -1.31
CA THR A 403 -31.43 -54.94 -2.01
C THR A 403 -29.95 -54.53 -2.01
N ASP A 404 -29.06 -55.42 -2.37
CA ASP A 404 -27.63 -55.14 -2.43
C ASP A 404 -27.31 -54.06 -3.50
N GLU A 405 -28.07 -54.01 -4.59
CA GLU A 405 -27.98 -52.97 -5.63
C GLU A 405 -28.43 -51.62 -5.10
N GLU A 406 -29.57 -51.55 -4.43
CA GLU A 406 -30.12 -50.33 -3.85
C GLU A 406 -29.19 -49.81 -2.75
N PHE A 407 -28.67 -50.71 -1.91
CA PHE A 407 -27.71 -50.31 -0.87
C PHE A 407 -26.40 -49.77 -1.46
N ARG A 408 -25.96 -50.29 -2.63
CA ARG A 408 -24.82 -49.78 -3.36
C ARG A 408 -25.02 -48.33 -3.80
N LEU A 409 -26.22 -48.00 -4.26
CA LEU A 409 -26.57 -46.60 -4.64
C LEU A 409 -26.62 -45.69 -3.41
N ILE A 410 -27.12 -46.12 -2.27
CA ILE A 410 -27.07 -45.32 -1.03
C ILE A 410 -25.61 -45.02 -0.64
N LYS A 411 -24.71 -46.03 -0.78
CA LYS A 411 -23.28 -45.83 -0.47
C LYS A 411 -22.57 -44.75 -1.34
N GLU A 412 -23.20 -44.26 -2.38
CA GLU A 412 -22.63 -43.19 -3.22
C GLU A 412 -22.80 -41.79 -2.62
N HIS A 413 -23.74 -41.61 -1.62
CA HIS A 413 -24.00 -40.27 -1.11
C HIS A 413 -22.78 -39.57 -0.49
N PRO A 414 -21.79 -40.19 0.20
CA PRO A 414 -20.62 -39.50 0.68
C PRO A 414 -19.76 -38.96 -0.46
N VAL A 415 -19.67 -39.69 -1.55
CA VAL A 415 -18.95 -39.26 -2.78
C VAL A 415 -19.67 -38.11 -3.46
N ILE A 416 -20.98 -38.21 -3.60
CA ILE A 416 -21.82 -37.15 -4.21
C ILE A 416 -21.72 -35.88 -3.35
N GLY A 417 -21.84 -36.02 -2.01
CA GLY A 417 -21.73 -34.91 -1.08
C GLY A 417 -20.37 -34.23 -1.14
N ALA A 418 -19.28 -35.00 -1.12
CA ALA A 418 -17.92 -34.50 -1.29
C ALA A 418 -17.74 -33.72 -2.63
N ASN A 419 -18.29 -34.25 -3.74
CA ASN A 419 -18.23 -33.59 -5.04
C ASN A 419 -19.07 -32.29 -5.09
N ILE A 420 -20.17 -32.20 -4.37
CA ILE A 420 -20.96 -30.96 -4.25
C ILE A 420 -20.12 -29.89 -3.55
N VAL A 421 -19.53 -30.22 -2.42
CA VAL A 421 -18.71 -29.30 -1.62
C VAL A 421 -17.44 -28.88 -2.41
N GLU A 422 -16.79 -29.79 -3.12
CA GLU A 422 -15.63 -29.51 -3.96
C GLU A 422 -15.91 -28.45 -5.04
N ARG A 423 -17.09 -28.52 -5.69
CA ARG A 423 -17.48 -27.54 -6.74
C ARG A 423 -17.65 -26.11 -6.22
N LEU A 424 -17.80 -25.94 -4.90
CA LEU A 424 -17.87 -24.64 -4.27
C LEU A 424 -16.47 -24.01 -4.08
N GLY A 425 -15.40 -24.76 -4.37
CA GLY A 425 -14.01 -24.28 -4.33
C GLY A 425 -13.48 -24.02 -2.92
N LEU A 426 -14.15 -24.54 -1.91
CA LEU A 426 -13.86 -24.32 -0.50
C LEU A 426 -13.69 -25.70 0.18
N TRP A 427 -12.84 -25.74 1.24
CA TRP A 427 -12.91 -26.77 2.28
C TRP A 427 -12.48 -28.20 1.90
N ASP A 428 -11.22 -28.36 1.55
CA ASP A 428 -10.65 -29.70 1.32
C ASP A 428 -10.75 -30.61 2.55
N ARG A 429 -10.69 -30.03 3.76
CA ARG A 429 -10.78 -30.79 5.01
C ARG A 429 -12.21 -31.29 5.24
N GLU A 430 -13.21 -30.42 5.11
CA GLU A 430 -14.64 -30.76 5.25
C GLU A 430 -15.08 -31.76 4.17
N LYS A 431 -14.65 -31.59 2.93
CA LYS A 431 -14.87 -32.53 1.84
C LYS A 431 -14.41 -33.96 2.21
N ASN A 432 -13.20 -34.07 2.77
CA ASN A 432 -12.65 -35.35 3.18
C ASN A 432 -13.44 -35.99 4.31
N ILE A 433 -13.91 -35.20 5.28
CA ILE A 433 -14.74 -35.68 6.39
C ILE A 433 -16.09 -36.15 5.87
N ILE A 434 -16.75 -35.38 5.00
CA ILE A 434 -18.02 -35.76 4.34
C ILE A 434 -17.84 -37.07 3.58
N ARG A 435 -16.70 -37.22 2.85
CA ARG A 435 -16.43 -38.44 2.10
C ARG A 435 -16.25 -39.68 2.97
N CYS A 436 -15.60 -39.53 4.14
CA CYS A 436 -15.16 -40.66 4.96
C CYS A 436 -16.03 -40.94 6.20
N HIS A 437 -17.16 -40.24 6.40
CA HIS A 437 -17.96 -40.41 7.63
C HIS A 437 -18.59 -41.81 7.81
N HIS A 438 -18.66 -42.60 6.75
CA HIS A 438 -19.07 -44.00 6.76
C HIS A 438 -17.93 -45.00 6.62
N GLU A 439 -16.69 -44.53 6.72
CA GLU A 439 -15.56 -45.46 6.87
C GLU A 439 -15.57 -46.09 8.27
N ARG A 440 -15.07 -47.29 8.32
CA ARG A 440 -15.00 -48.08 9.55
C ARG A 440 -13.55 -48.25 9.97
N PHE A 441 -13.32 -48.25 11.26
CA PHE A 441 -11.96 -48.39 11.80
C PHE A 441 -11.28 -49.70 11.36
N ASP A 442 -12.07 -50.77 11.12
CA ASP A 442 -11.60 -52.07 10.63
C ASP A 442 -11.39 -52.14 9.09
N GLY A 443 -11.64 -51.03 8.35
CA GLY A 443 -11.48 -50.95 6.89
C GLY A 443 -12.63 -51.59 6.09
N ASN A 444 -13.70 -52.05 6.73
CA ASN A 444 -14.88 -52.60 6.07
C ASN A 444 -15.95 -51.52 5.77
N GLY A 445 -15.56 -50.24 5.83
CA GLY A 445 -16.41 -49.08 5.53
C GLY A 445 -16.53 -48.77 4.03
N TYR A 446 -17.03 -47.60 3.73
CA TYR A 446 -17.15 -47.07 2.38
C TYR A 446 -17.01 -45.53 2.38
N PRO A 447 -16.63 -44.86 1.26
CA PRO A 447 -16.49 -45.41 -0.11
C PRO A 447 -15.08 -45.97 -0.42
N ASP A 448 -14.04 -45.59 0.31
CA ASP A 448 -12.64 -45.85 -0.04
C ASP A 448 -12.04 -47.06 0.71
N GLY A 449 -12.73 -47.57 1.74
CA GLY A 449 -12.24 -48.69 2.59
C GLY A 449 -11.03 -48.30 3.43
N LEU A 450 -10.97 -47.06 3.90
CA LEU A 450 -9.91 -46.59 4.79
C LEU A 450 -9.98 -47.30 6.15
N ALA A 451 -8.81 -47.59 6.75
CA ALA A 451 -8.72 -48.29 8.03
C ALA A 451 -7.88 -47.50 9.03
N GLY A 452 -8.26 -47.61 10.31
CA GLY A 452 -7.51 -47.04 11.43
C GLY A 452 -7.24 -45.53 11.27
N GLU A 453 -5.97 -45.15 11.45
CA GLU A 453 -5.54 -43.76 11.36
C GLU A 453 -5.53 -43.17 9.94
N ALA A 454 -5.70 -43.99 8.90
CA ALA A 454 -5.91 -43.48 7.53
C ALA A 454 -7.24 -42.72 7.41
N ILE A 455 -8.20 -42.97 8.30
CA ILE A 455 -9.41 -42.15 8.40
C ILE A 455 -9.08 -40.90 9.19
N PRO A 456 -9.35 -39.67 8.63
CA PRO A 456 -9.15 -38.43 9.38
C PRO A 456 -9.84 -38.45 10.75
N MET A 457 -9.19 -37.93 11.80
CA MET A 457 -9.74 -37.95 13.16
C MET A 457 -11.15 -37.36 13.22
N LEU A 458 -11.39 -36.22 12.57
CA LEU A 458 -12.71 -35.58 12.55
C LEU A 458 -13.76 -36.44 11.84
N GLY A 459 -13.37 -37.25 10.85
CA GLY A 459 -14.25 -38.26 10.23
C GLY A 459 -14.61 -39.40 11.18
N ARG A 460 -13.63 -39.89 11.96
CA ARG A 460 -13.87 -40.92 12.99
C ARG A 460 -14.82 -40.40 14.09
N ILE A 461 -14.66 -39.10 14.48
CA ILE A 461 -15.56 -38.46 15.45
C ILE A 461 -16.99 -38.33 14.86
N LEU A 462 -17.11 -37.87 13.61
CA LEU A 462 -18.41 -37.71 12.96
C LEU A 462 -19.14 -39.03 12.78
N SER A 463 -18.43 -40.12 12.44
CA SER A 463 -18.99 -41.47 12.34
C SER A 463 -19.61 -41.97 13.67
N VAL A 464 -18.96 -41.71 14.81
CA VAL A 464 -19.50 -42.02 16.13
C VAL A 464 -20.76 -41.20 16.42
N ALA A 465 -20.72 -39.91 16.14
CA ALA A 465 -21.85 -39.00 16.35
C ALA A 465 -23.07 -39.37 15.52
N ASP A 466 -22.88 -39.67 14.24
CA ASP A 466 -23.94 -40.07 13.30
C ASP A 466 -24.63 -41.37 13.77
N VAL A 467 -23.86 -42.42 14.04
CA VAL A 467 -24.43 -43.67 14.47
C VAL A 467 -25.13 -43.54 15.82
N TYR A 468 -24.56 -42.78 16.76
CA TYR A 468 -25.20 -42.56 18.06
C TYR A 468 -26.55 -41.84 17.90
N ASP A 469 -26.64 -40.75 17.14
CA ASP A 469 -27.91 -40.07 16.90
C ASP A 469 -28.91 -41.01 16.19
N ALA A 470 -28.43 -41.78 15.21
CA ALA A 470 -29.27 -42.72 14.47
C ALA A 470 -29.95 -43.79 15.33
N ILE A 471 -29.34 -44.21 16.45
CA ILE A 471 -29.90 -45.22 17.35
C ILE A 471 -30.53 -44.66 18.63
N ALA A 472 -30.18 -43.43 19.00
CA ALA A 472 -30.66 -42.75 20.22
C ALA A 472 -31.89 -41.88 19.99
N SER A 473 -32.20 -41.53 18.72
CA SER A 473 -33.37 -40.69 18.36
C SER A 473 -34.57 -41.55 17.93
N ASP A 474 -35.78 -41.02 18.13
CA ASP A 474 -37.00 -41.61 17.58
C ASP A 474 -37.02 -41.45 16.04
N ARG A 475 -37.36 -42.55 15.34
CA ARG A 475 -37.56 -42.53 13.89
C ARG A 475 -38.99 -42.95 13.56
N ALA A 476 -39.56 -42.50 12.46
CA ALA A 476 -41.00 -42.75 12.15
C ALA A 476 -41.40 -44.22 12.15
N TYR A 477 -40.46 -45.14 11.88
CA TYR A 477 -40.70 -46.58 11.91
C TYR A 477 -40.07 -47.30 13.09
N ARG A 478 -39.34 -46.58 13.95
CA ARG A 478 -38.63 -47.20 15.09
C ARG A 478 -38.46 -46.17 16.22
N LYS A 479 -39.02 -46.50 17.37
CA LYS A 479 -38.70 -45.78 18.60
C LYS A 479 -37.21 -45.87 18.96
N ARG A 480 -36.69 -44.88 19.65
CA ARG A 480 -35.33 -44.92 20.20
C ARG A 480 -35.06 -46.29 20.84
N MET A 481 -33.86 -46.80 20.72
CA MET A 481 -33.48 -48.03 21.37
C MET A 481 -33.41 -47.83 22.89
N GLU A 482 -33.54 -48.95 23.64
CA GLU A 482 -33.24 -48.93 25.07
C GLU A 482 -31.78 -48.54 25.31
N GLU A 483 -31.56 -47.74 26.32
CA GLU A 483 -30.26 -47.17 26.67
C GLU A 483 -29.16 -48.25 26.80
N SER A 484 -29.48 -49.36 27.45
CA SER A 484 -28.57 -50.52 27.57
C SER A 484 -28.14 -51.08 26.20
N ARG A 485 -29.05 -51.07 25.25
CA ARG A 485 -28.77 -51.56 23.90
C ARG A 485 -27.96 -50.55 23.07
N ILE A 486 -28.21 -49.26 23.24
CA ILE A 486 -27.40 -48.19 22.61
C ILE A 486 -25.95 -48.33 23.06
N LEU A 487 -25.71 -48.36 24.37
CA LEU A 487 -24.37 -48.52 24.93
C LEU A 487 -23.68 -49.79 24.47
N GLN A 488 -24.40 -50.91 24.44
CA GLN A 488 -23.86 -52.16 23.94
C GLN A 488 -23.38 -52.05 22.49
N ILE A 489 -24.17 -51.47 21.59
CA ILE A 489 -23.80 -51.28 20.17
C ILE A 489 -22.56 -50.41 20.04
N MET A 490 -22.51 -49.27 20.77
CA MET A 490 -21.40 -48.36 20.70
C MET A 490 -20.10 -49.01 21.22
N TYR A 491 -20.15 -49.73 22.34
CA TYR A 491 -18.97 -50.35 22.93
C TYR A 491 -18.51 -51.59 22.17
N ASP A 492 -19.43 -52.43 21.67
CA ASP A 492 -19.09 -53.60 20.84
C ASP A 492 -18.47 -53.19 19.51
N GLY A 493 -18.79 -51.96 19.04
CA GLY A 493 -18.20 -51.36 17.86
C GLY A 493 -16.78 -50.83 18.02
N SER A 494 -16.27 -50.70 19.24
CA SER A 494 -14.91 -50.20 19.52
C SER A 494 -13.85 -51.09 18.86
N GLY A 495 -12.88 -50.50 18.16
CA GLY A 495 -11.82 -51.21 17.46
C GLY A 495 -12.26 -51.91 16.17
N THR A 496 -13.55 -51.87 15.85
CA THR A 496 -14.11 -52.42 14.58
C THR A 496 -14.80 -51.34 13.76
N GLN A 497 -15.99 -50.92 14.12
CA GLN A 497 -16.68 -49.82 13.44
C GLN A 497 -16.10 -48.47 13.83
N PHE A 498 -15.76 -48.29 15.10
CA PHE A 498 -15.36 -47.03 15.71
C PHE A 498 -13.92 -47.04 16.21
N ASP A 499 -13.33 -45.87 16.24
CA ASP A 499 -12.05 -45.63 16.89
C ASP A 499 -12.18 -45.79 18.40
N PRO A 500 -11.31 -46.59 19.05
CA PRO A 500 -11.34 -46.82 20.50
C PRO A 500 -11.22 -45.52 21.32
N ASP A 501 -10.36 -44.59 20.92
CA ASP A 501 -10.13 -43.32 21.62
C ASP A 501 -11.37 -42.41 21.59
N VAL A 502 -12.08 -42.42 20.45
CA VAL A 502 -13.34 -41.68 20.31
C VAL A 502 -14.43 -42.32 21.18
N ILE A 503 -14.50 -43.68 21.24
CA ILE A 503 -15.46 -44.38 22.07
C ILE A 503 -15.19 -44.17 23.57
N ASP A 504 -13.94 -44.15 24.01
CA ASP A 504 -13.61 -43.84 25.41
C ASP A 504 -14.05 -42.41 25.78
N THR A 505 -13.87 -41.46 24.89
CA THR A 505 -14.37 -40.08 25.05
C THR A 505 -15.90 -40.04 25.05
N PHE A 506 -16.54 -40.74 24.12
CA PHE A 506 -17.99 -40.88 24.07
C PHE A 506 -18.54 -41.42 25.42
N ARG A 507 -17.92 -42.45 25.98
CA ARG A 507 -18.31 -43.00 27.26
C ARG A 507 -18.25 -41.95 28.37
N SER A 508 -17.15 -41.20 28.44
CA SER A 508 -16.98 -40.16 29.45
C SER A 508 -18.07 -39.09 29.37
N LEU A 509 -18.40 -38.61 28.15
CA LEU A 509 -19.44 -37.60 27.95
C LEU A 509 -20.85 -38.16 28.18
N TYR A 510 -21.07 -39.42 27.86
CA TYR A 510 -22.35 -40.10 28.11
C TYR A 510 -22.63 -40.22 29.60
N ASP A 511 -21.63 -40.66 30.40
CA ASP A 511 -21.71 -40.79 31.85
C ASP A 511 -21.92 -39.41 32.56
N GLN A 512 -21.53 -38.33 31.92
CA GLN A 512 -21.78 -36.93 32.35
C GLN A 512 -23.12 -36.37 31.89
N ASP A 513 -23.95 -37.18 31.23
CA ASP A 513 -25.25 -36.78 30.61
C ASP A 513 -25.15 -35.68 29.56
N VAL A 514 -23.95 -35.34 29.06
CA VAL A 514 -23.77 -34.29 28.04
C VAL A 514 -24.45 -34.66 26.73
N LEU A 515 -24.19 -35.89 26.23
CA LEU A 515 -24.74 -36.38 24.99
C LEU A 515 -26.26 -36.59 25.04
N LYS A 516 -26.79 -37.02 26.17
CA LYS A 516 -28.24 -37.20 26.40
C LYS A 516 -28.97 -35.85 26.32
N LYS A 517 -28.39 -34.83 26.96
CA LYS A 517 -28.96 -33.48 26.90
C LYS A 517 -29.04 -32.93 25.47
N ILE A 518 -28.02 -33.19 24.63
CA ILE A 518 -28.05 -32.76 23.22
C ILE A 518 -29.23 -33.41 22.50
N ILE A 519 -29.46 -34.71 22.66
CA ILE A 519 -30.61 -35.43 22.06
C ILE A 519 -31.96 -34.88 22.56
N GLU A 520 -32.05 -34.50 23.83
CA GLU A 520 -33.32 -34.06 24.46
C GLU A 520 -33.62 -32.58 24.23
N THR A 521 -32.60 -31.73 24.12
CA THR A 521 -32.76 -30.26 24.03
C THR A 521 -32.73 -29.72 22.60
N THR A 522 -32.27 -30.50 21.64
CA THR A 522 -32.33 -30.12 20.24
C THR A 522 -33.68 -30.56 19.70
N PRO A 523 -34.63 -29.62 19.51
CA PRO A 523 -36.01 -29.93 19.14
C PRO A 523 -36.13 -30.57 17.78
#